data_7e0d8a191e775bf860c40a5e16f5af10
#
_entry.id   7e0d8a191e775bf860c40a5e16f5af10
#
_cell.length_a   1.000
_cell.length_b   1.000
_cell.length_c   1.000
_cell.angle_alpha   90.00
_cell.angle_beta   90.00
_cell.angle_gamma   90.00
#
_symmetry.space_group_name_H-M   'P 1'
#
loop_
_entity.id
_entity.type
_entity.pdbx_description
1 polymer ?
#
loop_
_entity_poly.entity_id
_entity_poly.type
_entity_poly.pdbx_seq_one_letter_code
_entity_poly.pdbx_strand_id
1 'polypeptide(L)'
;MPELAEEQILLEPARRNTAPCIAYAAYHIKACNPEANIVVAPSDHLILKEDVFLRDVQKALDFVKRNRALVTLGIKPSRPETGYGYIQSSDTVVDDFTKVKTFTEKPDLELAKVFMESGEFFWNSGLFVWNVNTILEAFSKYLPDISSRFDLGKDKSVSYTHLRAHETSAH
;
A
#
# COMPACT_ATOMS: atom_id res chain seq x y z
N MET A 1 -21.33 -10.89 -8.73
CA MET A 1 -20.06 -10.92 -7.99
C MET A 1 -20.06 -12.18 -7.14
N PRO A 2 -18.94 -12.89 -6.97
CA PRO A 2 -18.89 -13.94 -5.96
C PRO A 2 -19.20 -13.31 -4.59
N GLU A 3 -20.02 -13.96 -3.79
CA GLU A 3 -20.29 -13.54 -2.42
C GLU A 3 -19.01 -13.72 -1.61
N LEU A 4 -18.54 -12.63 -0.97
CA LEU A 4 -17.41 -12.70 -0.04
C LEU A 4 -17.88 -13.34 1.25
N ALA A 5 -17.12 -14.26 1.80
CA ALA A 5 -17.36 -14.78 3.14
C ALA A 5 -17.12 -13.68 4.19
N GLU A 6 -17.84 -13.70 5.30
CA GLU A 6 -17.71 -12.68 6.36
C GLU A 6 -16.27 -12.55 6.87
N GLU A 7 -15.53 -13.65 6.94
CA GLU A 7 -14.13 -13.70 7.39
C GLU A 7 -13.17 -12.95 6.42
N GLN A 8 -13.60 -12.69 5.19
CA GLN A 8 -12.83 -11.93 4.19
C GLN A 8 -13.09 -10.42 4.29
N ILE A 9 -14.00 -9.99 5.16
CA ILE A 9 -14.36 -8.58 5.37
C ILE A 9 -13.75 -8.11 6.69
N LEU A 10 -12.66 -7.34 6.61
CA LEU A 10 -12.00 -6.76 7.77
C LEU A 10 -12.56 -5.34 8.00
N LEU A 11 -13.34 -5.19 9.08
CA LEU A 11 -13.89 -3.90 9.46
C LEU A 11 -12.90 -3.16 10.36
N GLU A 12 -12.49 -1.95 9.95
CA GLU A 12 -11.70 -1.09 10.81
C GLU A 12 -12.56 -0.56 11.97
N PRO A 13 -12.05 -0.58 13.21
CA PRO A 13 -12.78 -0.05 14.36
C PRO A 13 -12.93 1.47 14.30
N ALA A 14 -12.00 2.18 13.64
CA ALA A 14 -12.00 3.62 13.46
C ALA A 14 -11.27 4.00 12.17
N ARG A 15 -11.73 5.04 11.50
CA ARG A 15 -11.06 5.60 10.30
C ARG A 15 -9.80 6.35 10.72
N ARG A 16 -8.64 5.83 10.37
CA ARG A 16 -7.31 6.37 10.73
C ARG A 16 -6.39 6.55 9.51
N ASN A 17 -6.93 6.77 8.32
CA ASN A 17 -6.20 6.83 7.06
C ASN A 17 -5.63 5.47 6.59
N THR A 18 -4.88 5.51 5.49
CA THR A 18 -4.46 4.31 4.74
C THR A 18 -3.45 3.44 5.51
N ALA A 19 -2.46 4.04 6.17
CA ALA A 19 -1.40 3.26 6.80
C ALA A 19 -1.88 2.34 7.95
N PRO A 20 -2.72 2.80 8.91
CA PRO A 20 -3.30 1.92 9.92
C PRO A 20 -4.21 0.83 9.34
N CYS A 21 -4.98 1.13 8.28
CA CYS A 21 -5.82 0.15 7.58
C CYS A 21 -4.96 -0.98 6.99
N ILE A 22 -3.90 -0.62 6.27
CA ILE A 22 -2.96 -1.59 5.70
C ILE A 22 -2.27 -2.39 6.80
N ALA A 23 -1.82 -1.74 7.87
CA ALA A 23 -1.19 -2.44 9.00
C ALA A 23 -2.14 -3.48 9.60
N TYR A 24 -3.39 -3.09 9.89
CA TYR A 24 -4.40 -3.99 10.43
C TYR A 24 -4.60 -5.23 9.53
N ALA A 25 -4.80 -5.02 8.23
CA ALA A 25 -4.93 -6.10 7.27
C ALA A 25 -3.66 -6.97 7.19
N ALA A 26 -2.48 -6.37 7.18
CA ALA A 26 -1.21 -7.09 7.08
C ALA A 26 -0.94 -7.98 8.31
N TYR A 27 -1.20 -7.49 9.53
CA TYR A 27 -1.08 -8.30 10.74
C TYR A 27 -2.07 -9.46 10.75
N HIS A 28 -3.32 -9.23 10.31
CA HIS A 28 -4.33 -10.28 10.19
C HIS A 28 -3.92 -11.35 9.16
N ILE A 29 -3.52 -10.91 7.96
CA ILE A 29 -3.06 -11.81 6.90
C ILE A 29 -1.84 -12.62 7.35
N LYS A 30 -0.87 -12.00 8.04
CA LYS A 30 0.30 -12.70 8.56
C LYS A 30 -0.05 -13.81 9.55
N ALA A 31 -1.07 -13.61 10.38
CA ALA A 31 -1.53 -14.64 11.30
C ALA A 31 -2.11 -15.87 10.58
N CYS A 32 -2.76 -15.65 9.42
CA CYS A 32 -3.32 -16.72 8.59
C CYS A 32 -2.30 -17.33 7.62
N ASN A 33 -1.43 -16.50 7.03
CA ASN A 33 -0.41 -16.90 6.07
C ASN A 33 0.88 -16.08 6.27
N PRO A 34 1.88 -16.61 6.98
CA PRO A 34 3.12 -15.90 7.29
C PRO A 34 3.97 -15.48 6.09
N GLU A 35 3.76 -16.11 4.93
CA GLU A 35 4.54 -15.87 3.70
C GLU A 35 3.71 -15.17 2.61
N ALA A 36 2.57 -14.58 2.98
CA ALA A 36 1.66 -13.96 2.02
C ALA A 36 2.33 -12.83 1.23
N ASN A 37 2.08 -12.79 -0.08
CA ASN A 37 2.27 -11.61 -0.90
C ASN A 37 0.93 -10.90 -1.05
N ILE A 38 0.92 -9.60 -0.85
CA ILE A 38 -0.28 -8.78 -0.71
C ILE A 38 -0.33 -7.78 -1.86
N VAL A 39 -1.49 -7.66 -2.49
CA VAL A 39 -1.83 -6.55 -3.38
C VAL A 39 -2.81 -5.65 -2.63
N VAL A 40 -2.48 -4.38 -2.52
CA VAL A 40 -3.38 -3.34 -2.01
C VAL A 40 -3.90 -2.53 -3.18
N ALA A 41 -5.20 -2.42 -3.29
CA ALA A 41 -5.86 -1.69 -4.37
C ALA A 41 -6.98 -0.80 -3.81
N PRO A 42 -7.11 0.46 -4.26
CA PRO A 42 -8.30 1.26 -4.03
C PRO A 42 -9.54 0.60 -4.65
N SER A 43 -10.68 0.70 -3.98
CA SER A 43 -11.93 0.06 -4.44
C SER A 43 -12.68 0.84 -5.53
N ASP A 44 -12.27 2.08 -5.80
CA ASP A 44 -12.93 3.03 -6.70
C ASP A 44 -12.23 3.21 -8.06
N HIS A 45 -11.24 2.38 -8.36
CA HIS A 45 -10.53 2.42 -9.63
C HIS A 45 -11.26 1.61 -10.70
N LEU A 46 -11.40 2.20 -11.89
CA LEU A 46 -11.85 1.52 -13.09
C LEU A 46 -10.64 1.07 -13.92
N ILE A 47 -10.48 -0.23 -14.09
CA ILE A 47 -9.41 -0.83 -14.89
C ILE A 47 -9.95 -1.13 -16.29
N LEU A 48 -9.48 -0.38 -17.29
CA LEU A 48 -9.94 -0.53 -18.68
C LEU A 48 -9.16 -1.60 -19.47
N LYS A 49 -7.91 -1.86 -19.10
CA LYS A 49 -7.04 -2.85 -19.75
C LYS A 49 -6.69 -3.95 -18.74
N GLU A 50 -7.67 -4.80 -18.47
CA GLU A 50 -7.57 -5.82 -17.42
C GLU A 50 -6.43 -6.81 -17.64
N ASP A 51 -6.19 -7.24 -18.87
CA ASP A 51 -5.11 -8.16 -19.24
C ASP A 51 -3.72 -7.58 -18.99
N VAL A 52 -3.53 -6.30 -19.30
CA VAL A 52 -2.28 -5.57 -19.01
C VAL A 52 -2.09 -5.43 -17.50
N PHE A 53 -3.14 -5.01 -16.81
CA PHE A 53 -3.12 -4.85 -15.36
C PHE A 53 -2.79 -6.15 -14.63
N LEU A 54 -3.45 -7.25 -14.98
CA LEU A 54 -3.22 -8.57 -14.38
C LEU A 54 -1.79 -9.05 -14.61
N ARG A 55 -1.26 -8.85 -15.82
CA ARG A 55 0.14 -9.18 -16.15
C ARG A 55 1.12 -8.38 -15.29
N ASP A 56 0.89 -7.07 -15.12
CA ASP A 56 1.78 -6.21 -14.35
C ASP A 56 1.70 -6.51 -12.85
N VAL A 57 0.51 -6.80 -12.31
CA VAL A 57 0.33 -7.28 -10.94
C VAL A 57 1.03 -8.64 -10.72
N GLN A 58 0.91 -9.58 -11.68
CA GLN A 58 1.59 -10.87 -11.57
C GLN A 58 3.11 -10.71 -11.55
N LYS A 59 3.67 -9.87 -12.43
CA LYS A 59 5.11 -9.53 -12.41
C LYS A 59 5.53 -8.95 -11.05
N ALA A 60 4.72 -8.04 -10.48
CA ALA A 60 5.00 -7.44 -9.18
C ALA A 60 4.98 -8.49 -8.07
N LEU A 61 4.01 -9.41 -8.06
CA LEU A 61 3.94 -10.52 -7.11
C LEU A 61 5.16 -11.44 -7.20
N ASP A 62 5.58 -11.78 -8.43
CA ASP A 62 6.77 -12.61 -8.65
C ASP A 62 8.07 -11.90 -8.22
N PHE A 63 8.11 -10.58 -8.38
CA PHE A 63 9.25 -9.76 -7.94
C PHE A 63 9.36 -9.72 -6.41
N VAL A 64 8.27 -9.38 -5.70
CA VAL A 64 8.29 -9.28 -4.23
C VAL A 64 8.44 -10.62 -3.53
N LYS A 65 8.12 -11.73 -4.19
CA LYS A 65 8.39 -13.08 -3.70
C LYS A 65 9.89 -13.37 -3.58
N ARG A 66 10.70 -12.77 -4.45
CA ARG A 66 12.16 -12.98 -4.52
C ARG A 66 12.96 -11.83 -3.91
N ASN A 67 12.35 -10.66 -3.80
CA ASN A 67 13.02 -9.43 -3.39
C ASN A 67 12.29 -8.79 -2.20
N ARG A 68 13.05 -8.30 -1.23
CA ARG A 68 12.51 -7.52 -0.10
C ARG A 68 12.25 -6.08 -0.56
N ALA A 69 11.17 -5.89 -1.29
CA ALA A 69 10.81 -4.61 -1.89
C ALA A 69 9.35 -4.24 -1.64
N LEU A 70 9.07 -2.96 -1.64
CA LEU A 70 7.74 -2.38 -1.72
C LEU A 70 7.57 -1.88 -3.15
N VAL A 71 6.60 -2.44 -3.86
CA VAL A 71 6.32 -2.11 -5.27
C VAL A 71 5.06 -1.26 -5.35
N THR A 72 5.05 -0.28 -6.23
CA THR A 72 3.87 0.52 -6.57
C THR A 72 3.72 0.63 -8.10
N LEU A 73 2.50 0.81 -8.57
CA LEU A 73 2.21 1.05 -9.97
C LEU A 73 2.14 2.56 -10.22
N GLY A 74 2.99 3.06 -11.10
CA GLY A 74 2.96 4.43 -11.59
C GLY A 74 2.17 4.53 -12.90
N ILE A 75 1.35 5.57 -13.03
CA ILE A 75 0.60 5.86 -14.25
C ILE A 75 1.25 7.06 -14.93
N LYS A 76 1.54 6.94 -16.24
CA LYS A 76 2.12 8.07 -17.00
C LYS A 76 1.13 9.23 -17.05
N PRO A 77 1.52 10.43 -16.61
CA PRO A 77 0.65 11.60 -16.62
C PRO A 77 0.25 11.99 -18.05
N SER A 78 -1.02 12.28 -18.23
CA SER A 78 -1.57 12.83 -19.49
C SER A 78 -1.94 14.31 -19.38
N ARG A 79 -1.95 14.86 -18.15
CA ARG A 79 -2.23 16.26 -17.84
C ARG A 79 -1.57 16.62 -16.50
N PRO A 80 -1.35 17.91 -16.20
CA PRO A 80 -0.89 18.34 -14.88
C PRO A 80 -2.06 18.21 -13.89
N GLU A 81 -1.98 17.21 -12.99
CA GLU A 81 -3.03 16.91 -12.02
C GLU A 81 -2.56 17.27 -10.62
N THR A 82 -3.35 18.05 -9.88
CA THR A 82 -3.02 18.51 -8.53
C THR A 82 -3.66 17.66 -7.43
N GLY A 83 -4.61 16.80 -7.79
CA GLY A 83 -5.33 15.91 -6.87
C GLY A 83 -4.61 14.59 -6.59
N TYR A 84 -3.53 14.28 -7.32
CA TYR A 84 -2.80 13.02 -7.21
C TYR A 84 -1.42 13.21 -6.58
N GLY A 85 -0.93 12.16 -5.94
CA GLY A 85 0.48 12.04 -5.61
C GLY A 85 1.31 11.70 -6.85
N TYR A 86 2.56 12.11 -6.87
CA TYR A 86 3.53 11.84 -7.94
C TYR A 86 4.69 11.01 -7.41
N ILE A 87 5.17 10.10 -8.24
CA ILE A 87 6.31 9.23 -7.99
C ILE A 87 7.41 9.60 -8.97
N GLN A 88 8.58 10.00 -8.49
CA GLN A 88 9.74 10.19 -9.35
C GLN A 88 10.50 8.86 -9.50
N SER A 89 10.71 8.44 -10.73
CA SER A 89 11.57 7.32 -11.07
C SER A 89 13.05 7.72 -11.01
N SER A 90 13.92 6.76 -10.69
CA SER A 90 15.38 6.90 -10.84
C SER A 90 15.84 6.14 -12.08
N ASP A 91 17.12 6.30 -12.43
CA ASP A 91 17.75 5.55 -13.54
C ASP A 91 18.09 4.11 -13.14
N THR A 92 17.88 3.73 -11.90
CA THR A 92 18.19 2.38 -11.40
C THR A 92 17.06 1.43 -11.72
N VAL A 93 17.35 0.40 -12.52
CA VAL A 93 16.40 -0.64 -12.90
C VAL A 93 16.87 -1.99 -12.36
N VAL A 94 15.96 -2.76 -11.78
CA VAL A 94 16.19 -4.13 -11.30
C VAL A 94 15.05 -5.02 -11.79
N ASP A 95 15.34 -6.03 -12.59
CA ASP A 95 14.34 -6.96 -13.16
C ASP A 95 13.10 -6.25 -13.77
N ASP A 96 13.30 -5.25 -14.61
CA ASP A 96 12.26 -4.39 -15.23
C ASP A 96 11.52 -3.45 -14.25
N PHE A 97 11.92 -3.39 -12.98
CA PHE A 97 11.37 -2.45 -12.00
C PHE A 97 12.30 -1.26 -11.82
N THR A 98 11.74 -0.07 -11.91
CA THR A 98 12.49 1.17 -11.68
C THR A 98 12.43 1.55 -10.20
N LYS A 99 13.58 1.88 -9.62
CA LYS A 99 13.63 2.34 -8.23
C LYS A 99 12.97 3.70 -8.10
N VAL A 100 12.14 3.87 -7.07
CA VAL A 100 11.55 5.16 -6.71
C VAL A 100 12.61 6.05 -6.06
N LYS A 101 12.71 7.30 -6.52
CA LYS A 101 13.59 8.33 -5.97
C LYS A 101 12.87 9.12 -4.88
N THR A 102 11.64 9.57 -5.16
CA THR A 102 10.82 10.32 -4.20
C THR A 102 9.33 10.20 -4.49
N PHE A 103 8.53 10.55 -3.49
CA PHE A 103 7.10 10.79 -3.60
C PHE A 103 6.81 12.26 -3.31
N THR A 104 5.90 12.85 -4.06
CA THR A 104 5.39 14.21 -3.83
C THR A 104 3.87 14.15 -3.81
N GLU A 105 3.28 14.54 -2.69
CA GLU A 105 1.82 14.49 -2.52
C GLU A 105 1.21 15.80 -3.02
N LYS A 106 0.25 15.68 -3.93
CA LYS A 106 -0.63 16.77 -4.40
C LYS A 106 0.10 18.09 -4.65
N PRO A 107 1.01 18.17 -5.65
CA PRO A 107 1.74 19.38 -5.96
C PRO A 107 0.79 20.49 -6.43
N ASP A 108 1.25 21.73 -6.39
CA ASP A 108 0.55 22.82 -7.07
C ASP A 108 0.62 22.66 -8.61
N LEU A 109 -0.14 23.47 -9.33
CA LEU A 109 -0.27 23.35 -10.78
C LEU A 109 1.07 23.59 -11.52
N GLU A 110 1.88 24.54 -11.06
CA GLU A 110 3.16 24.83 -11.70
C GLU A 110 4.15 23.70 -11.54
N LEU A 111 4.22 23.13 -10.35
CA LEU A 111 5.06 21.95 -10.09
C LEU A 111 4.55 20.71 -10.83
N ALA A 112 3.23 20.51 -10.93
CA ALA A 112 2.64 19.42 -11.69
C ALA A 112 2.98 19.49 -13.20
N LYS A 113 3.04 20.71 -13.78
CA LYS A 113 3.50 20.92 -15.17
C LYS A 113 4.97 20.53 -15.34
N VAL A 114 5.84 20.99 -14.42
CA VAL A 114 7.26 20.61 -14.43
C VAL A 114 7.44 19.11 -14.33
N PHE A 115 6.71 18.43 -13.46
CA PHE A 115 6.77 16.98 -13.33
C PHE A 115 6.37 16.27 -14.62
N MET A 116 5.33 16.73 -15.28
CA MET A 116 4.86 16.13 -16.54
C MET A 116 5.90 16.33 -17.67
N GLU A 117 6.48 17.54 -17.77
CA GLU A 117 7.46 17.90 -18.79
C GLU A 117 8.80 17.16 -18.64
N SER A 118 9.21 16.88 -17.40
CA SER A 118 10.46 16.16 -17.12
C SER A 118 10.43 14.70 -17.62
N GLY A 119 9.25 14.08 -17.71
CA GLY A 119 9.09 12.70 -18.13
C GLY A 119 9.50 11.65 -17.09
N GLU A 120 10.04 12.07 -15.93
CA GLU A 120 10.51 11.19 -14.86
C GLU A 120 9.42 10.87 -13.82
N PHE A 121 8.30 11.60 -13.85
CA PHE A 121 7.25 11.48 -12.85
C PHE A 121 6.04 10.71 -13.37
N PHE A 122 5.47 9.92 -12.48
CA PHE A 122 4.26 9.14 -12.69
C PHE A 122 3.24 9.48 -11.61
N TRP A 123 1.95 9.42 -11.93
CA TRP A 123 0.92 9.47 -10.89
C TRP A 123 1.00 8.24 -10.00
N ASN A 124 0.90 8.44 -8.71
CA ASN A 124 0.74 7.36 -7.76
C ASN A 124 -0.68 6.78 -7.89
N SER A 125 -0.79 5.55 -8.38
CA SER A 125 -2.08 4.89 -8.53
C SER A 125 -2.71 4.46 -7.20
N GLY A 126 -1.97 4.46 -6.10
CA GLY A 126 -2.41 3.86 -4.85
C GLY A 126 -2.42 2.33 -4.84
N LEU A 127 -1.93 1.71 -5.93
CA LEU A 127 -1.74 0.27 -6.02
C LEU A 127 -0.36 -0.10 -5.49
N PHE A 128 -0.31 -1.04 -4.54
CA PHE A 128 0.93 -1.49 -3.93
C PHE A 128 1.00 -3.00 -3.88
N VAL A 129 2.21 -3.54 -4.01
CA VAL A 129 2.47 -4.97 -3.91
C VAL A 129 3.70 -5.20 -3.03
N TRP A 130 3.59 -6.12 -2.08
CA TRP A 130 4.68 -6.48 -1.17
C TRP A 130 4.49 -7.83 -0.50
N ASN A 131 5.55 -8.39 0.03
CA ASN A 131 5.47 -9.49 0.98
C ASN A 131 5.05 -8.98 2.36
N VAL A 132 4.23 -9.72 3.07
CA VAL A 132 3.70 -9.35 4.40
C VAL A 132 4.81 -9.05 5.41
N ASN A 133 5.92 -9.77 5.37
CA ASN A 133 7.05 -9.54 6.27
C ASN A 133 7.74 -8.22 5.95
N THR A 134 7.92 -7.90 4.66
CA THR A 134 8.56 -6.67 4.21
C THR A 134 7.78 -5.43 4.64
N ILE A 135 6.46 -5.43 4.48
CA ILE A 135 5.65 -4.28 4.90
C ILE A 135 5.59 -4.13 6.43
N LEU A 136 5.51 -5.22 7.18
CA LEU A 136 5.50 -5.16 8.64
C LEU A 136 6.85 -4.68 9.21
N GLU A 137 7.97 -5.07 8.61
CA GLU A 137 9.28 -4.50 8.96
C GLU A 137 9.37 -3.00 8.63
N ALA A 138 8.81 -2.58 7.49
CA ALA A 138 8.73 -1.16 7.16
C ALA A 138 7.87 -0.38 8.18
N PHE A 139 6.73 -0.91 8.61
CA PHE A 139 5.94 -0.31 9.68
C PHE A 139 6.70 -0.22 10.99
N SER A 140 7.38 -1.29 11.39
CA SER A 140 8.19 -1.29 12.62
C SER A 140 9.30 -0.24 12.59
N LYS A 141 9.93 -0.06 11.43
CA LYS A 141 11.06 0.87 11.27
C LYS A 141 10.64 2.33 11.11
N TYR A 142 9.60 2.59 10.33
CA TYR A 142 9.25 3.96 9.91
C TYR A 142 7.98 4.51 10.56
N LEU A 143 7.13 3.64 11.09
CA LEU A 143 5.87 3.98 11.76
C LEU A 143 5.71 3.17 13.07
N PRO A 144 6.69 3.28 14.01
CA PRO A 144 6.70 2.48 15.22
C PRO A 144 5.46 2.69 16.11
N ASP A 145 4.87 3.88 16.10
CA ASP A 145 3.64 4.18 16.84
C ASP A 145 2.43 3.36 16.35
N ILE A 146 2.40 3.01 15.05
CA ILE A 146 1.38 2.13 14.49
C ILE A 146 1.72 0.68 14.83
N SER A 147 2.95 0.24 14.52
CA SER A 147 3.41 -1.13 14.71
C SER A 147 3.27 -1.59 16.16
N SER A 148 3.69 -0.79 17.12
CA SER A 148 3.64 -1.12 18.55
C SER A 148 2.24 -1.44 19.08
N ARG A 149 1.19 -0.85 18.47
CA ARG A 149 -0.20 -1.11 18.85
C ARG A 149 -0.65 -2.53 18.50
N PHE A 150 -0.04 -3.13 17.48
CA PHE A 150 -0.32 -4.51 17.05
C PHE A 150 0.61 -5.52 17.72
N ASP A 151 1.82 -5.12 18.12
CA ASP A 151 2.80 -5.98 18.80
C ASP A 151 2.41 -6.31 20.25
N LEU A 152 1.59 -5.47 20.89
CA LEU A 152 1.06 -5.73 22.24
C LEU A 152 0.18 -6.99 22.33
N GLY A 153 -0.18 -7.59 21.19
CA GLY A 153 -1.00 -8.79 21.11
C GLY A 153 -0.25 -10.12 21.00
N LYS A 154 1.10 -10.13 21.05
CA LYS A 154 1.88 -11.38 20.90
C LYS A 154 1.64 -12.41 22.01
N ASP A 155 1.11 -12.03 23.16
CA ASP A 155 0.77 -12.93 24.27
C ASP A 155 -0.73 -13.29 24.37
N LYS A 156 -1.59 -12.72 23.53
CA LYS A 156 -3.01 -13.07 23.50
C LYS A 156 -3.46 -13.05 22.07
N SER A 157 -4.13 -14.13 21.61
CA SER A 157 -4.84 -14.13 20.34
C SER A 157 -5.48 -12.76 20.14
N VAL A 158 -5.14 -12.06 19.05
CA VAL A 158 -5.62 -10.71 18.76
C VAL A 158 -7.13 -10.75 18.72
N SER A 159 -7.76 -10.70 19.88
CA SER A 159 -9.19 -10.53 20.01
C SER A 159 -9.48 -9.06 19.71
N TYR A 160 -10.29 -8.84 18.71
CA TYR A 160 -10.82 -7.56 18.25
C TYR A 160 -11.35 -6.64 19.37
N THR A 161 -11.64 -7.21 20.55
CA THR A 161 -12.12 -6.53 21.73
C THR A 161 -11.11 -5.59 22.39
N HIS A 162 -9.81 -5.77 22.18
CA HIS A 162 -8.78 -4.93 22.82
C HIS A 162 -8.57 -3.59 22.11
N LEU A 163 -8.82 -3.49 20.81
CA LEU A 163 -8.77 -2.21 20.08
C LEU A 163 -9.96 -1.30 20.45
N ARG A 164 -11.08 -1.86 20.85
CA ARG A 164 -12.26 -1.09 21.31
C ARG A 164 -12.10 -0.49 22.72
N ALA A 165 -11.33 -1.13 23.60
CA ALA A 165 -11.26 -0.74 25.01
C ALA A 165 -10.47 0.57 25.26
N HIS A 166 -9.65 1.02 24.29
CA HIS A 166 -8.87 2.26 24.43
C HIS A 166 -9.53 3.52 23.85
N GLU A 167 -10.69 3.41 23.20
CA GLU A 167 -11.37 4.56 22.59
C GLU A 167 -12.38 5.26 23.52
N THR A 168 -12.70 4.68 24.69
CA THR A 168 -13.66 5.26 25.64
C THR A 168 -13.03 6.22 26.66
N SER A 169 -11.73 6.53 26.55
CA SER A 169 -11.02 7.36 27.55
C SER A 169 -10.49 8.70 27.00
N ALA A 170 -11.09 9.23 25.93
CA ALA A 170 -10.78 10.57 25.43
C ALA A 170 -12.07 11.40 25.33
N HIS A 171 -12.48 11.98 26.44
CA HIS A 171 -13.31 13.19 26.52
C HIS A 171 -12.49 14.33 27.07
#